data_1a9be1fbd41625109f3df5f757b514c3
#
_entry.id   1a9be1fbd41625109f3df5f757b514c3
#
_cell.length_a   1.000
_cell.length_b   1.000
_cell.length_c   1.000
_cell.angle_alpha   90.00
_cell.angle_beta   90.00
_cell.angle_gamma   90.00
#
_symmetry.space_group_name_H-M   'P 1'
#
loop_
_entity.id
_entity.type
_entity.pdbx_description
1 polymer ?
#
loop_
_entity_poly.entity_id
_entity_poly.type
_entity_poly.pdbx_seq_one_letter_code
_entity_poly.pdbx_strand_id
1 'polypeptide(L)'
;MGSYLKINPIRLGKFNNAEYTNFMNRTLNQAVAVGIEKIEASEALIDNITANVKKMTEIVAQSRASVETAQIAETDKKADELIVYLMATFRTNLTSPIQAMRNAAEALYLKTKPYVGCQTLPQGQQIQKMRDLLSDLSTADMSAHITTLGLTTVVEELNTITAQYSTRIEQRTASQLANKLDAGKTVRLELDEQYDDLVTIAFVTSVATPSKEATDFVVYMNKLIADTETAYNQRIAQRGKKVEEKSISD
;
A
#
# COMPACT_ATOMS: atom_id res chain seq x y z
N MET A 1 22.55 4.33 47.36
CA MET A 1 21.95 3.33 46.44
C MET A 1 22.14 3.84 45.01
N GLY A 2 22.91 3.13 44.21
CA GLY A 2 23.08 3.50 42.83
C GLY A 2 21.74 3.33 42.06
N SER A 3 21.35 4.34 41.30
CA SER A 3 20.16 4.25 40.47
C SER A 3 20.53 3.40 39.22
N TYR A 4 19.93 2.23 39.10
CA TYR A 4 20.09 1.40 37.88
C TYR A 4 19.31 2.01 36.73
N LEU A 5 19.92 2.06 35.54
CA LEU A 5 19.27 2.50 34.33
C LEU A 5 18.37 1.39 33.78
N LYS A 6 17.05 1.60 33.82
CA LYS A 6 16.06 0.67 33.26
C LYS A 6 15.81 0.93 31.79
N ILE A 7 15.39 -0.09 31.07
CA ILE A 7 14.86 0.09 29.71
C ILE A 7 13.44 0.70 29.83
N ASN A 8 13.21 1.76 29.06
CA ASN A 8 11.93 2.47 29.06
C ASN A 8 10.83 1.59 28.43
N PRO A 9 9.60 1.68 28.94
CA PRO A 9 8.48 0.99 28.31
C PRO A 9 8.16 1.59 26.93
N ILE A 10 7.72 0.72 26.01
CA ILE A 10 7.29 1.12 24.67
C ILE A 10 5.96 0.44 24.32
N ARG A 11 5.04 1.17 23.69
CA ARG A 11 3.77 0.62 23.20
C ARG A 11 3.92 0.18 21.74
N LEU A 12 4.36 -1.05 21.50
CA LEU A 12 4.63 -1.61 20.18
C LEU A 12 3.38 -1.66 19.29
N GLY A 13 2.21 -1.83 19.87
CA GLY A 13 0.93 -1.91 19.14
C GLY A 13 0.53 -0.65 18.36
N LYS A 14 1.13 0.54 18.67
CA LYS A 14 0.83 1.80 17.95
C LYS A 14 1.55 1.93 16.61
N PHE A 15 2.61 1.14 16.39
CA PHE A 15 3.42 1.21 15.17
C PHE A 15 2.79 0.42 14.02
N ASN A 16 2.89 0.94 12.81
CA ASN A 16 2.59 0.15 11.62
C ASN A 16 3.65 -0.95 11.40
N ASN A 17 3.35 -1.93 10.52
CA ASN A 17 4.25 -3.08 10.34
C ASN A 17 5.67 -2.68 9.92
N ALA A 18 5.85 -1.63 9.12
CA ALA A 18 7.18 -1.19 8.69
C ALA A 18 7.97 -0.55 9.84
N GLU A 19 7.34 0.31 10.64
CA GLU A 19 7.94 0.92 11.82
C GLU A 19 8.31 -0.14 12.87
N TYR A 20 7.39 -1.07 13.11
CA TYR A 20 7.57 -2.20 14.02
C TYR A 20 8.74 -3.09 13.59
N THR A 21 8.76 -3.51 12.32
CA THR A 21 9.83 -4.35 11.78
C THR A 21 11.18 -3.65 11.86
N ASN A 22 11.24 -2.34 11.57
CA ASN A 22 12.47 -1.56 11.69
C ASN A 22 12.96 -1.48 13.15
N PHE A 23 12.05 -1.28 14.11
CA PHE A 23 12.39 -1.27 15.52
C PHE A 23 12.98 -2.63 15.96
N MET A 24 12.31 -3.74 15.63
CA MET A 24 12.77 -5.09 15.96
C MET A 24 14.12 -5.45 15.30
N ASN A 25 14.31 -5.07 14.03
CA ASN A 25 15.61 -5.24 13.35
C ASN A 25 16.74 -4.50 14.07
N ARG A 26 16.52 -3.26 14.47
CA ARG A 26 17.52 -2.46 15.17
C ARG A 26 17.81 -3.02 16.55
N THR A 27 16.81 -3.53 17.26
CA THR A 27 16.98 -4.22 18.54
C THR A 27 17.84 -5.47 18.38
N LEU A 28 17.50 -6.33 17.43
CA LEU A 28 18.26 -7.55 17.10
C LEU A 28 19.71 -7.22 16.72
N ASN A 29 19.91 -6.27 15.82
CA ASN A 29 21.25 -5.87 15.38
C ASN A 29 22.13 -5.37 16.56
N GLN A 30 21.52 -4.64 17.48
CA GLN A 30 22.24 -4.18 18.68
C GLN A 30 22.59 -5.33 19.61
N ALA A 31 21.66 -6.27 19.83
CA ALA A 31 21.94 -7.45 20.65
C ALA A 31 23.11 -8.27 20.11
N VAL A 32 23.14 -8.46 18.80
CA VAL A 32 24.26 -9.14 18.13
C VAL A 32 25.56 -8.32 18.20
N ALA A 33 25.47 -7.00 18.01
CA ALA A 33 26.66 -6.12 18.02
C ALA A 33 27.37 -6.02 19.37
N VAL A 34 26.61 -6.06 20.47
CA VAL A 34 27.24 -6.07 21.81
C VAL A 34 27.73 -7.46 22.24
N GLY A 35 27.34 -8.50 21.52
CA GLY A 35 27.58 -9.89 21.86
C GLY A 35 26.47 -10.48 22.72
N ILE A 36 25.77 -11.47 22.20
CA ILE A 36 24.60 -12.08 22.86
C ILE A 36 24.96 -12.67 24.23
N GLU A 37 26.16 -13.21 24.36
CA GLU A 37 26.71 -13.74 25.61
C GLU A 37 26.98 -12.64 26.67
N LYS A 38 27.20 -11.39 26.24
CA LYS A 38 27.42 -10.25 27.15
C LYS A 38 26.14 -9.74 27.80
N ILE A 39 25.00 -10.05 27.19
CA ILE A 39 23.67 -9.74 27.69
C ILE A 39 22.92 -11.00 28.15
N GLU A 40 23.64 -12.14 28.25
CA GLU A 40 23.13 -13.46 28.63
C GLU A 40 21.90 -13.92 27.84
N ALA A 41 21.73 -13.44 26.61
CA ALA A 41 20.67 -13.89 25.72
C ALA A 41 21.02 -15.26 25.13
N SER A 42 20.07 -16.19 25.10
CA SER A 42 20.29 -17.50 24.50
C SER A 42 20.30 -17.42 22.97
N GLU A 43 21.11 -18.27 22.33
CA GLU A 43 21.12 -18.39 20.85
C GLU A 43 19.72 -18.69 20.32
N ALA A 44 18.96 -19.58 20.98
CA ALA A 44 17.60 -19.93 20.60
C ALA A 44 16.64 -18.72 20.59
N LEU A 45 16.76 -17.80 21.56
CA LEU A 45 15.96 -16.56 21.58
C LEU A 45 16.31 -15.66 20.40
N ILE A 46 17.59 -15.47 20.13
CA ILE A 46 18.09 -14.65 19.01
C ILE A 46 17.68 -15.24 17.66
N ASP A 47 17.77 -16.56 17.49
CA ASP A 47 17.35 -17.26 16.27
C ASP A 47 15.83 -17.11 16.03
N ASN A 48 15.03 -17.24 17.08
CA ASN A 48 13.58 -17.04 17.00
C ASN A 48 13.22 -15.59 16.61
N ILE A 49 13.84 -14.60 17.25
CA ILE A 49 13.66 -13.19 16.89
C ILE A 49 14.07 -12.97 15.43
N THR A 50 15.21 -13.51 14.99
CA THR A 50 15.71 -13.39 13.61
C THR A 50 14.72 -13.97 12.61
N ALA A 51 14.20 -15.17 12.87
CA ALA A 51 13.21 -15.82 12.02
C ALA A 51 11.91 -15.00 11.90
N ASN A 52 11.42 -14.49 13.01
CA ASN A 52 10.17 -13.71 13.05
C ASN A 52 10.34 -12.31 12.45
N VAL A 53 11.47 -11.64 12.66
CA VAL A 53 11.82 -10.38 11.99
C VAL A 53 11.90 -10.58 10.47
N LYS A 54 12.47 -11.69 10.00
CA LYS A 54 12.47 -12.04 8.58
C LYS A 54 11.05 -12.21 8.03
N LYS A 55 10.18 -12.95 8.72
CA LYS A 55 8.75 -13.09 8.33
C LYS A 55 8.05 -11.72 8.26
N MET A 56 8.26 -10.85 9.26
CA MET A 56 7.70 -9.50 9.24
C MET A 56 8.22 -8.66 8.06
N THR A 57 9.49 -8.79 7.72
CA THR A 57 10.09 -8.12 6.56
C THR A 57 9.43 -8.59 5.26
N GLU A 58 9.19 -9.89 5.12
CA GLU A 58 8.48 -10.47 3.97
C GLU A 58 7.03 -9.98 3.89
N ILE A 59 6.31 -9.92 5.01
CA ILE A 59 4.94 -9.37 5.08
C ILE A 59 4.90 -7.90 4.65
N VAL A 60 5.89 -7.10 5.07
CA VAL A 60 6.01 -5.69 4.65
C VAL A 60 6.34 -5.58 3.15
N ALA A 61 7.21 -6.45 2.62
CA ALA A 61 7.59 -6.47 1.21
C ALA A 61 6.46 -6.97 0.30
N GLN A 62 5.76 -8.04 0.66
CA GLN A 62 4.62 -8.61 -0.10
C GLN A 62 3.47 -7.61 -0.24
N SER A 63 3.33 -6.68 0.70
CA SER A 63 2.35 -5.61 0.58
C SER A 63 2.61 -4.66 -0.60
N ARG A 64 3.78 -4.73 -1.21
CA ARG A 64 4.23 -3.84 -2.31
C ARG A 64 4.21 -4.50 -3.69
N ALA A 65 4.25 -5.82 -3.76
CA ALA A 65 4.35 -6.56 -5.02
C ALA A 65 3.41 -7.76 -5.00
N SER A 66 2.17 -7.61 -5.45
CA SER A 66 1.27 -8.76 -5.60
C SER A 66 1.10 -9.11 -7.08
N VAL A 67 0.86 -10.40 -7.35
CA VAL A 67 0.43 -10.90 -8.67
C VAL A 67 -0.79 -10.12 -9.17
N GLU A 68 -1.65 -9.69 -8.25
CA GLU A 68 -2.80 -8.83 -8.49
C GLU A 68 -2.40 -7.49 -9.11
N THR A 69 -1.24 -6.93 -8.75
CA THR A 69 -0.73 -5.68 -9.35
C THR A 69 -0.44 -5.85 -10.84
N ALA A 70 0.14 -6.98 -11.26
CA ALA A 70 0.39 -7.27 -12.67
C ALA A 70 -0.92 -7.43 -13.45
N GLN A 71 -1.90 -8.13 -12.87
CA GLN A 71 -3.22 -8.32 -13.49
C GLN A 71 -4.01 -7.00 -13.59
N ILE A 72 -3.90 -6.12 -12.61
CA ILE A 72 -4.49 -4.79 -12.63
C ILE A 72 -3.84 -3.94 -13.75
N ALA A 73 -2.52 -3.94 -13.85
CA ALA A 73 -1.80 -3.21 -14.90
C ALA A 73 -2.14 -3.70 -16.31
N GLU A 74 -2.33 -5.02 -16.48
CA GLU A 74 -2.78 -5.58 -17.76
C GLU A 74 -4.20 -5.12 -18.13
N THR A 75 -5.11 -5.11 -17.13
CA THR A 75 -6.50 -4.67 -17.33
C THR A 75 -6.57 -3.17 -17.64
N ASP A 76 -5.76 -2.37 -16.94
CA ASP A 76 -5.59 -0.93 -17.18
C ASP A 76 -5.14 -0.66 -18.61
N LYS A 77 -4.08 -1.35 -19.06
CA LYS A 77 -3.59 -1.23 -20.42
C LYS A 77 -4.64 -1.56 -21.49
N LYS A 78 -5.43 -2.62 -21.28
CA LYS A 78 -6.51 -2.99 -22.19
C LYS A 78 -7.61 -1.92 -22.24
N ALA A 79 -7.98 -1.36 -21.09
CA ALA A 79 -8.94 -0.25 -21.02
C ALA A 79 -8.44 0.97 -21.78
N ASP A 80 -7.17 1.33 -21.61
CA ASP A 80 -6.52 2.45 -22.29
C ASP A 80 -6.53 2.26 -23.82
N GLU A 81 -6.17 1.07 -24.29
CA GLU A 81 -6.19 0.73 -25.72
C GLU A 81 -7.59 0.89 -26.34
N LEU A 82 -8.65 0.42 -25.63
CA LEU A 82 -10.02 0.56 -26.07
C LEU A 82 -10.49 2.01 -26.12
N ILE A 83 -10.18 2.81 -25.09
CA ILE A 83 -10.51 4.23 -25.02
C ILE A 83 -9.82 5.00 -26.14
N VAL A 84 -8.53 4.78 -26.33
CA VAL A 84 -7.74 5.44 -27.39
C VAL A 84 -8.30 5.07 -28.76
N TYR A 85 -8.65 3.81 -28.98
CA TYR A 85 -9.24 3.34 -30.23
C TYR A 85 -10.59 4.01 -30.50
N LEU A 86 -11.50 4.05 -29.51
CA LEU A 86 -12.80 4.72 -29.64
C LEU A 86 -12.63 6.20 -30.00
N MET A 87 -11.80 6.94 -29.26
CA MET A 87 -11.58 8.37 -29.50
C MET A 87 -10.93 8.65 -30.85
N ALA A 88 -10.01 7.79 -31.28
CA ALA A 88 -9.39 7.88 -32.60
C ALA A 88 -10.41 7.63 -33.70
N THR A 89 -11.25 6.61 -33.56
CA THR A 89 -12.28 6.25 -34.55
C THR A 89 -13.32 7.35 -34.68
N PHE A 90 -13.76 7.98 -33.58
CA PHE A 90 -14.66 9.13 -33.66
C PHE A 90 -14.02 10.28 -34.46
N ARG A 91 -12.76 10.64 -34.18
CA ARG A 91 -12.04 11.71 -34.90
C ARG A 91 -11.85 11.41 -36.37
N THR A 92 -11.47 10.18 -36.72
CA THR A 92 -11.26 9.79 -38.11
C THR A 92 -12.55 9.88 -38.92
N ASN A 93 -13.69 9.48 -38.34
CA ASN A 93 -14.97 9.49 -39.02
C ASN A 93 -15.59 10.90 -39.17
N LEU A 94 -15.05 11.93 -38.50
CA LEU A 94 -15.45 13.32 -38.76
C LEU A 94 -15.23 13.75 -40.23
N THR A 95 -14.28 13.10 -40.92
CA THR A 95 -13.98 13.35 -42.34
C THR A 95 -14.51 12.26 -43.27
N SER A 96 -15.38 11.37 -42.76
CA SER A 96 -15.95 10.29 -43.57
C SER A 96 -16.70 10.82 -44.80
N PRO A 97 -16.54 10.24 -45.98
CA PRO A 97 -17.32 10.58 -47.18
C PRO A 97 -18.80 10.15 -47.01
N ILE A 98 -19.09 9.22 -46.08
CA ILE A 98 -20.46 8.73 -45.82
C ILE A 98 -21.11 9.64 -44.79
N GLN A 99 -22.17 10.33 -45.17
CA GLN A 99 -22.83 11.33 -44.34
C GLN A 99 -23.34 10.76 -43.02
N ALA A 100 -23.91 9.54 -43.02
CA ALA A 100 -24.40 8.91 -41.80
C ALA A 100 -23.28 8.66 -40.78
N MET A 101 -22.12 8.21 -41.25
CA MET A 101 -20.95 8.00 -40.38
C MET A 101 -20.38 9.32 -39.85
N ARG A 102 -20.37 10.37 -40.65
CA ARG A 102 -19.93 11.71 -40.26
C ARG A 102 -20.82 12.27 -39.13
N ASN A 103 -22.15 12.23 -39.33
CA ASN A 103 -23.11 12.70 -38.33
C ASN A 103 -22.99 11.93 -37.02
N ALA A 104 -22.85 10.59 -37.10
CA ALA A 104 -22.64 9.75 -35.92
C ALA A 104 -21.33 10.12 -35.19
N ALA A 105 -20.24 10.34 -35.94
CA ALA A 105 -18.94 10.73 -35.40
C ALA A 105 -18.99 12.10 -34.70
N GLU A 106 -19.68 13.09 -35.31
CA GLU A 106 -19.86 14.43 -34.74
C GLU A 106 -20.58 14.38 -33.39
N ALA A 107 -21.69 13.64 -33.32
CA ALA A 107 -22.47 13.48 -32.08
C ALA A 107 -21.63 12.80 -30.98
N LEU A 108 -20.97 11.68 -31.31
CA LEU A 108 -20.13 10.93 -30.38
C LEU A 108 -18.91 11.75 -29.94
N TYR A 109 -18.23 12.44 -30.85
CA TYR A 109 -17.07 13.28 -30.53
C TYR A 109 -17.43 14.41 -29.56
N LEU A 110 -18.54 15.11 -29.78
CA LEU A 110 -19.02 16.16 -28.88
C LEU A 110 -19.35 15.60 -27.48
N LYS A 111 -20.07 14.49 -27.44
CA LYS A 111 -20.49 13.85 -26.18
C LYS A 111 -19.31 13.32 -25.37
N THR A 112 -18.30 12.78 -26.05
CA THR A 112 -17.15 12.13 -25.40
C THR A 112 -15.95 13.05 -25.15
N LYS A 113 -16.00 14.30 -25.59
CA LYS A 113 -14.94 15.29 -25.37
C LYS A 113 -14.47 15.43 -23.91
N PRO A 114 -15.34 15.37 -22.87
CA PRO A 114 -14.94 15.45 -21.48
C PRO A 114 -14.11 14.25 -20.98
N TYR A 115 -14.07 13.16 -21.75
CA TYR A 115 -13.36 11.92 -21.38
C TYR A 115 -12.02 11.75 -22.06
N VAL A 116 -11.65 12.68 -22.95
CA VAL A 116 -10.35 12.66 -23.63
C VAL A 116 -9.23 12.80 -22.60
N GLY A 117 -8.30 11.85 -22.59
CA GLY A 117 -7.18 11.84 -21.64
C GLY A 117 -7.48 11.15 -20.31
N CYS A 118 -8.66 10.56 -20.13
CA CYS A 118 -9.01 9.89 -18.87
C CYS A 118 -8.07 8.73 -18.52
N GLN A 119 -7.41 8.12 -19.49
CA GLN A 119 -6.40 7.07 -19.33
C GLN A 119 -5.14 7.53 -18.59
N THR A 120 -4.93 8.83 -18.41
CA THR A 120 -3.78 9.37 -17.66
C THR A 120 -4.11 9.73 -16.22
N LEU A 121 -5.34 9.51 -15.79
CA LEU A 121 -5.80 9.84 -14.45
C LEU A 121 -5.41 8.76 -13.43
N PRO A 122 -5.35 9.09 -12.13
CA PRO A 122 -5.23 8.09 -11.08
C PRO A 122 -6.35 7.05 -11.16
N GLN A 123 -6.05 5.77 -10.86
CA GLN A 123 -6.92 4.61 -11.04
C GLN A 123 -8.40 4.83 -10.66
N GLY A 124 -8.67 5.37 -9.45
CA GLY A 124 -10.05 5.60 -9.01
C GLY A 124 -10.81 6.63 -9.86
N GLN A 125 -10.11 7.69 -10.30
CA GLN A 125 -10.68 8.72 -11.16
C GLN A 125 -10.89 8.20 -12.58
N GLN A 126 -9.95 7.40 -13.10
CA GLN A 126 -10.05 6.78 -14.41
C GLN A 126 -11.26 5.84 -14.48
N ILE A 127 -11.43 4.94 -13.50
CA ILE A 127 -12.59 4.03 -13.45
C ILE A 127 -13.89 4.80 -13.42
N GLN A 128 -13.98 5.87 -12.63
CA GLN A 128 -15.19 6.69 -12.60
C GLN A 128 -15.44 7.34 -13.95
N LYS A 129 -14.43 7.89 -14.60
CA LYS A 129 -14.55 8.47 -15.94
C LYS A 129 -14.95 7.45 -17.01
N MET A 130 -14.46 6.22 -16.93
CA MET A 130 -14.88 5.14 -17.83
C MET A 130 -16.36 4.77 -17.62
N ARG A 131 -16.84 4.71 -16.37
CA ARG A 131 -18.24 4.47 -16.05
C ARG A 131 -19.14 5.58 -16.60
N ASP A 132 -18.75 6.84 -16.41
CA ASP A 132 -19.46 8.00 -16.92
C ASP A 132 -19.51 7.98 -18.47
N LEU A 133 -18.39 7.68 -19.13
CA LEU A 133 -18.31 7.49 -20.57
C LEU A 133 -19.28 6.40 -21.06
N LEU A 134 -19.24 5.22 -20.44
CA LEU A 134 -20.12 4.09 -20.80
C LEU A 134 -21.59 4.43 -20.59
N SER A 135 -21.92 5.12 -19.50
CA SER A 135 -23.28 5.62 -19.24
C SER A 135 -23.75 6.56 -20.35
N ASP A 136 -22.91 7.50 -20.75
CA ASP A 136 -23.23 8.42 -21.83
C ASP A 136 -23.39 7.72 -23.20
N LEU A 137 -22.55 6.73 -23.49
CA LEU A 137 -22.62 5.93 -24.74
C LEU A 137 -23.81 4.96 -24.77
N SER A 138 -24.38 4.59 -23.62
CA SER A 138 -25.52 3.67 -23.50
C SER A 138 -26.87 4.34 -23.75
N THR A 139 -26.94 5.67 -23.86
CA THR A 139 -28.19 6.36 -24.22
C THR A 139 -28.66 5.95 -25.61
N ALA A 140 -29.97 5.93 -25.85
CA ALA A 140 -30.55 5.42 -27.10
C ALA A 140 -29.94 6.08 -28.36
N ASP A 141 -29.78 7.42 -28.32
CA ASP A 141 -29.18 8.17 -29.42
C ASP A 141 -27.71 7.82 -29.66
N MET A 142 -26.91 7.76 -28.59
CA MET A 142 -25.48 7.45 -28.72
C MET A 142 -25.25 5.99 -29.13
N SER A 143 -26.08 5.06 -28.64
CA SER A 143 -26.02 3.64 -29.04
C SER A 143 -26.31 3.45 -30.52
N ALA A 144 -27.24 4.20 -31.10
CA ALA A 144 -27.50 4.19 -32.52
C ALA A 144 -26.29 4.69 -33.34
N HIS A 145 -25.61 5.72 -32.86
CA HIS A 145 -24.38 6.24 -33.48
C HIS A 145 -23.21 5.27 -33.36
N ILE A 146 -23.04 4.59 -32.22
CA ILE A 146 -22.06 3.51 -32.01
C ILE A 146 -22.29 2.38 -33.02
N THR A 147 -23.55 1.96 -33.22
CA THR A 147 -23.91 0.93 -34.21
C THR A 147 -23.59 1.39 -35.61
N THR A 148 -23.87 2.65 -35.95
CA THR A 148 -23.57 3.24 -37.29
C THR A 148 -22.08 3.21 -37.59
N LEU A 149 -21.20 3.38 -36.59
CA LEU A 149 -19.74 3.28 -36.72
C LEU A 149 -19.20 1.86 -36.55
N GLY A 150 -20.03 0.84 -36.32
CA GLY A 150 -19.60 -0.55 -36.13
C GLY A 150 -18.81 -0.78 -34.84
N LEU A 151 -19.04 0.03 -33.81
CA LEU A 151 -18.25 0.03 -32.56
C LEU A 151 -18.93 -0.66 -31.38
N THR A 152 -20.07 -1.33 -31.59
CA THR A 152 -20.85 -1.98 -30.53
C THR A 152 -20.00 -2.95 -29.71
N THR A 153 -19.28 -3.85 -30.36
CA THR A 153 -18.41 -4.83 -29.69
C THR A 153 -17.29 -4.16 -28.87
N VAL A 154 -16.74 -3.04 -29.37
CA VAL A 154 -15.68 -2.31 -28.67
C VAL A 154 -16.20 -1.67 -27.38
N VAL A 155 -17.41 -1.12 -27.40
CA VAL A 155 -18.08 -0.55 -26.21
C VAL A 155 -18.46 -1.63 -25.21
N GLU A 156 -18.94 -2.80 -25.68
CA GLU A 156 -19.22 -3.96 -24.84
C GLU A 156 -17.96 -4.49 -24.14
N GLU A 157 -16.84 -4.58 -24.89
CA GLU A 157 -15.56 -4.99 -24.34
C GLU A 157 -15.05 -3.96 -23.30
N LEU A 158 -15.15 -2.66 -23.59
CA LEU A 158 -14.78 -1.62 -22.64
C LEU A 158 -15.62 -1.70 -21.35
N ASN A 159 -16.90 -1.99 -21.46
CA ASN A 159 -17.76 -2.19 -20.30
C ASN A 159 -17.31 -3.41 -19.45
N THR A 160 -17.01 -4.52 -20.11
CA THR A 160 -16.49 -5.75 -19.48
C THR A 160 -15.16 -5.49 -18.75
N ILE A 161 -14.23 -4.83 -19.43
CA ILE A 161 -12.90 -4.49 -18.88
C ILE A 161 -13.02 -3.50 -17.71
N THR A 162 -13.92 -2.52 -17.80
CA THR A 162 -14.17 -1.55 -16.71
C THR A 162 -14.68 -2.25 -15.44
N ALA A 163 -15.60 -3.19 -15.60
CA ALA A 163 -16.11 -3.99 -14.48
C ALA A 163 -15.02 -4.88 -13.86
N GLN A 164 -14.22 -5.55 -14.71
CA GLN A 164 -13.08 -6.36 -14.25
C GLN A 164 -12.03 -5.52 -13.52
N TYR A 165 -11.71 -4.33 -14.04
CA TYR A 165 -10.75 -3.42 -13.43
C TYR A 165 -11.18 -3.01 -12.02
N SER A 166 -12.43 -2.61 -11.85
CA SER A 166 -13.00 -2.29 -10.54
C SER A 166 -12.92 -3.47 -9.57
N THR A 167 -13.39 -4.65 -10.00
CA THR A 167 -13.38 -5.87 -9.19
C THR A 167 -11.96 -6.27 -8.74
N ARG A 168 -10.98 -6.19 -9.65
CA ARG A 168 -9.58 -6.53 -9.33
C ARG A 168 -8.98 -5.57 -8.29
N ILE A 169 -9.30 -4.27 -8.35
CA ILE A 169 -8.83 -3.30 -7.35
C ILE A 169 -9.45 -3.60 -5.98
N GLU A 170 -10.75 -3.91 -5.92
CA GLU A 170 -11.43 -4.28 -4.70
C GLU A 170 -10.88 -5.59 -4.10
N GLN A 171 -10.67 -6.61 -4.93
CA GLN A 171 -10.06 -7.88 -4.52
C GLN A 171 -8.65 -7.68 -3.97
N ARG A 172 -7.79 -6.89 -4.65
CA ARG A 172 -6.46 -6.56 -4.15
C ARG A 172 -6.51 -5.89 -2.79
N THR A 173 -7.43 -4.94 -2.61
CA THR A 173 -7.60 -4.25 -1.33
C THR A 173 -8.03 -5.22 -0.23
N ALA A 174 -8.98 -6.10 -0.51
CA ALA A 174 -9.44 -7.13 0.42
C ALA A 174 -8.33 -8.14 0.77
N SER A 175 -7.61 -8.67 -0.24
CA SER A 175 -6.50 -9.60 -0.06
C SER A 175 -5.36 -8.98 0.76
N GLN A 176 -5.01 -7.73 0.46
CA GLN A 176 -3.99 -7.01 1.22
C GLN A 176 -4.40 -6.78 2.67
N LEU A 177 -5.69 -6.54 2.92
CA LEU A 177 -6.21 -6.37 4.27
C LEU A 177 -6.21 -7.70 5.04
N ALA A 178 -6.68 -8.79 4.44
CA ALA A 178 -6.73 -10.11 5.05
C ALA A 178 -5.32 -10.65 5.35
N ASN A 179 -4.42 -10.63 4.37
CA ASN A 179 -3.04 -11.12 4.52
C ASN A 179 -2.21 -10.31 5.54
N LYS A 180 -2.48 -9.01 5.69
CA LYS A 180 -1.81 -8.17 6.69
C LYS A 180 -2.30 -8.41 8.11
N LEU A 181 -3.60 -8.68 8.29
CA LEU A 181 -4.19 -8.78 9.62
C LEU A 181 -3.81 -10.06 10.33
N ASP A 182 -3.89 -11.21 9.68
CA ASP A 182 -3.72 -12.51 10.37
C ASP A 182 -2.25 -12.93 10.50
N ALA A 183 -1.49 -12.95 9.40
CA ALA A 183 -0.08 -13.35 9.46
C ALA A 183 0.78 -12.36 10.27
N GLY A 184 0.58 -11.06 10.05
CA GLY A 184 1.31 -10.02 10.77
C GLY A 184 0.98 -9.97 12.25
N LYS A 185 -0.26 -10.23 12.64
CA LYS A 185 -0.70 -10.20 14.04
C LYS A 185 -0.07 -11.34 14.85
N THR A 186 -0.08 -12.56 14.33
CA THR A 186 0.50 -13.71 15.03
C THR A 186 2.01 -13.54 15.21
N VAL A 187 2.73 -13.17 14.15
CA VAL A 187 4.17 -12.96 14.23
C VAL A 187 4.53 -11.80 15.17
N ARG A 188 3.71 -10.74 15.22
CA ARG A 188 3.92 -9.63 16.17
C ARG A 188 3.74 -10.05 17.61
N LEU A 189 2.72 -10.88 17.93
CA LEU A 189 2.54 -11.38 19.29
C LEU A 189 3.76 -12.19 19.77
N GLU A 190 4.26 -13.10 18.93
CA GLU A 190 5.48 -13.86 19.23
C GLU A 190 6.71 -12.94 19.42
N LEU A 191 6.86 -11.93 18.54
CA LEU A 191 7.97 -10.98 18.64
C LEU A 191 7.86 -10.06 19.85
N ASP A 192 6.65 -9.67 20.26
CA ASP A 192 6.43 -8.86 21.46
C ASP A 192 6.90 -9.63 22.71
N GLU A 193 6.56 -10.92 22.85
CA GLU A 193 7.03 -11.78 23.92
C GLU A 193 8.56 -11.95 23.89
N GLN A 194 9.12 -12.24 22.72
CA GLN A 194 10.57 -12.40 22.53
C GLN A 194 11.35 -11.10 22.81
N TYR A 195 10.77 -9.95 22.48
CA TYR A 195 11.33 -8.64 22.81
C TYR A 195 11.35 -8.41 24.32
N ASP A 196 10.24 -8.70 25.01
CA ASP A 196 10.13 -8.54 26.45
C ASP A 196 11.11 -9.46 27.19
N ASP A 197 11.29 -10.69 26.73
CA ASP A 197 12.30 -11.61 27.24
C ASP A 197 13.72 -11.05 27.06
N LEU A 198 14.06 -10.61 25.84
CA LEU A 198 15.39 -10.08 25.50
C LEU A 198 15.74 -8.86 26.35
N VAL A 199 14.83 -7.88 26.44
CA VAL A 199 15.11 -6.65 27.19
C VAL A 199 15.12 -6.89 28.71
N THR A 200 14.36 -7.85 29.21
CA THR A 200 14.35 -8.25 30.61
C THR A 200 15.67 -8.93 30.98
N ILE A 201 16.10 -9.91 30.19
CA ILE A 201 17.37 -10.61 30.42
C ILE A 201 18.54 -9.60 30.38
N ALA A 202 18.61 -8.78 29.34
CA ALA A 202 19.68 -7.78 29.19
C ALA A 202 19.71 -6.76 30.35
N PHE A 203 18.52 -6.31 30.82
CA PHE A 203 18.45 -5.42 31.98
C PHE A 203 18.92 -6.13 33.27
N VAL A 204 18.46 -7.34 33.53
CA VAL A 204 18.89 -8.13 34.69
C VAL A 204 20.41 -8.34 34.67
N THR A 205 20.97 -8.72 33.52
CA THR A 205 22.42 -8.89 33.33
C THR A 205 23.18 -7.59 33.59
N SER A 206 22.67 -6.45 33.13
CA SER A 206 23.29 -5.14 33.37
C SER A 206 23.38 -4.76 34.84
N VAL A 207 22.53 -5.34 35.67
CA VAL A 207 22.47 -5.10 37.14
C VAL A 207 23.22 -6.18 37.92
N ALA A 208 23.03 -7.46 37.55
CA ALA A 208 23.59 -8.59 38.31
C ALA A 208 25.05 -8.88 37.95
N THR A 209 25.40 -8.79 36.69
CA THR A 209 26.76 -8.99 36.14
C THR A 209 27.18 -7.78 35.27
N PRO A 210 27.38 -6.59 35.88
CA PRO A 210 27.61 -5.36 35.17
C PRO A 210 28.81 -5.46 34.18
N SER A 211 28.56 -5.19 32.90
CA SER A 211 29.58 -5.03 31.87
C SER A 211 29.30 -3.74 31.10
N LYS A 212 30.33 -3.27 30.39
CA LYS A 212 30.17 -2.12 29.51
C LYS A 212 29.13 -2.42 28.42
N GLU A 213 29.24 -3.60 27.82
CA GLU A 213 28.40 -4.08 26.72
C GLU A 213 26.92 -4.17 27.15
N ALA A 214 26.63 -4.77 28.31
CA ALA A 214 25.26 -4.85 28.84
C ALA A 214 24.68 -3.45 29.16
N THR A 215 25.52 -2.56 29.70
CA THR A 215 25.12 -1.17 29.96
C THR A 215 24.87 -0.42 28.65
N ASP A 216 25.75 -0.54 27.67
CA ASP A 216 25.63 0.10 26.34
C ASP A 216 24.36 -0.38 25.62
N PHE A 217 23.98 -1.66 25.76
CA PHE A 217 22.72 -2.17 25.22
C PHE A 217 21.50 -1.45 25.83
N VAL A 218 21.45 -1.32 27.17
CA VAL A 218 20.34 -0.62 27.87
C VAL A 218 20.27 0.85 27.43
N VAL A 219 21.41 1.55 27.32
CA VAL A 219 21.47 2.93 26.86
C VAL A 219 20.99 3.05 25.41
N TYR A 220 21.45 2.16 24.54
CA TYR A 220 21.01 2.13 23.15
C TYR A 220 19.50 1.89 23.02
N MET A 221 18.96 0.93 23.76
CA MET A 221 17.52 0.64 23.74
C MET A 221 16.69 1.85 24.13
N ASN A 222 17.08 2.57 25.18
CA ASN A 222 16.39 3.80 25.58
C ASN A 222 16.44 4.88 24.48
N LYS A 223 17.56 5.02 23.80
CA LYS A 223 17.68 5.94 22.67
C LYS A 223 16.83 5.50 21.49
N LEU A 224 16.84 4.20 21.14
CA LEU A 224 16.04 3.63 20.07
C LEU A 224 14.54 3.83 20.31
N ILE A 225 14.09 3.61 21.57
CA ILE A 225 12.69 3.84 21.97
C ILE A 225 12.30 5.31 21.76
N ALA A 226 13.11 6.25 22.26
CA ALA A 226 12.86 7.68 22.14
C ALA A 226 12.80 8.14 20.68
N ASP A 227 13.74 7.67 19.84
CA ASP A 227 13.78 7.99 18.41
C ASP A 227 12.55 7.45 17.68
N THR A 228 12.15 6.22 18.00
CA THR A 228 10.98 5.57 17.37
C THR A 228 9.68 6.28 17.75
N GLU A 229 9.54 6.68 19.01
CA GLU A 229 8.38 7.46 19.46
C GLU A 229 8.32 8.85 18.83
N THR A 230 9.47 9.50 18.66
CA THR A 230 9.56 10.80 17.99
C THR A 230 9.13 10.68 16.53
N ALA A 231 9.61 9.67 15.80
CA ALA A 231 9.22 9.41 14.41
C ALA A 231 7.71 9.11 14.28
N TYR A 232 7.16 8.30 15.20
CA TYR A 232 5.72 8.05 15.28
C TYR A 232 4.91 9.33 15.46
N ASN A 233 5.29 10.17 16.43
CA ASN A 233 4.58 11.42 16.72
C ASN A 233 4.64 12.39 15.53
N GLN A 234 5.78 12.49 14.83
CA GLN A 234 5.92 13.29 13.61
C GLN A 234 4.97 12.80 12.51
N ARG A 235 4.86 11.47 12.30
CA ARG A 235 3.94 10.90 11.32
C ARG A 235 2.47 11.21 11.64
N ILE A 236 2.07 11.14 12.92
CA ILE A 236 0.71 11.47 13.35
C ILE A 236 0.41 12.96 13.14
N ALA A 237 1.35 13.84 13.50
CA ALA A 237 1.21 15.29 13.29
C ALA A 237 1.07 15.66 11.79
N GLN A 238 1.85 15.01 10.91
CA GLN A 238 1.73 15.21 9.47
C GLN A 238 0.40 14.73 8.90
N ARG A 239 -0.17 13.64 9.45
CA ARG A 239 -1.52 13.16 9.05
C ARG A 239 -2.61 14.14 9.48
N GLY A 240 -2.53 14.70 10.67
CA GLY A 240 -3.48 15.72 11.16
C GLY A 240 -3.52 16.95 10.24
N LYS A 241 -2.36 17.49 9.89
CA LYS A 241 -2.26 18.65 8.98
C LYS A 241 -2.89 18.40 7.61
N LYS A 242 -2.65 17.20 7.01
CA LYS A 242 -3.25 16.85 5.71
C LYS A 242 -4.78 16.70 5.75
N VAL A 243 -5.36 16.34 6.90
CA VAL A 243 -6.81 16.25 7.07
C VAL A 243 -7.42 17.65 7.19
N GLU A 244 -6.76 18.55 7.94
CA GLU A 244 -7.19 19.96 8.08
C GLU A 244 -7.11 20.74 6.75
N GLU A 245 -6.03 20.58 5.99
CA GLU A 245 -5.88 21.21 4.67
C GLU A 245 -6.96 20.73 3.67
N LYS A 246 -7.40 19.48 3.76
CA LYS A 246 -8.46 18.93 2.92
C LYS A 246 -9.85 19.45 3.30
N SER A 247 -10.10 19.65 4.59
CA SER A 247 -11.38 20.18 5.10
C SER A 247 -11.56 21.68 4.88
N ILE A 248 -10.52 22.43 4.50
CA ILE A 248 -10.56 23.87 4.19
C ILE A 248 -10.71 24.11 2.67
N SER A 249 -10.45 23.06 1.84
CA SER A 249 -10.51 23.15 0.37
C SER A 249 -11.79 22.56 -0.24
N ASP A 250 -12.70 22.01 0.56
CA ASP A 250 -14.07 21.59 0.23
C ASP A 250 -15.08 22.61 0.78
#